data_8579ca9e83c002d20512b30c30cbf115
#
_entry.id   8579ca9e83c002d20512b30c30cbf115
#
_cell.length_a   1.000
_cell.length_b   1.000
_cell.length_c   1.000
_cell.angle_alpha   90.00
_cell.angle_beta   90.00
_cell.angle_gamma   90.00
#
_symmetry.space_group_name_H-M   'P 1'
#
loop_
_entity.id
_entity.type
_entity.pdbx_description
1 polymer ?
#
loop_
_entity_poly.entity_id
_entity_poly.type
_entity_poly.pdbx_seq_one_letter_code
_entity_poly.pdbx_strand_id
1 'polypeptide(L)'
;MKLTLQQLKVFATIARYGNLGLAANELCLSKGAVSQSLQELERQLSTPLFDRIHPRLQLNNEGRLLQPAAEELLTRMQDIENLFSPDAEPSGQLRLGASQTIGNYLLPTLLASSKQELGLPPKVTINNTHLLCHALANFELDMALIEGENHHPDLLAEPWLQDEMLVVAPPGHQLANKKELSLSRLGGETWVLREAQSGSREQFIQQIQPELPRWQPGLELNTLEAVMLAVEKGLGISFISRLAASDRLADGRLIALPLSRRFPRQLSLIWHKQKYHSTSLRHFIHFCRAQVNNAEVSRPE
;
A
#
# COMPACT_ATOMS: atom_id res chain seq x y z
N MET A 1 38.54 6.66 -0.10
CA MET A 1 37.33 5.82 -0.11
C MET A 1 37.32 5.03 -1.39
N LYS A 2 36.99 3.73 -1.32
CA LYS A 2 36.98 2.87 -2.52
C LYS A 2 35.61 2.83 -3.18
N LEU A 3 34.52 2.95 -2.40
CA LEU A 3 33.15 2.93 -2.90
C LEU A 3 32.74 4.27 -3.51
N THR A 4 31.98 4.25 -4.60
CA THR A 4 31.46 5.45 -5.25
C THR A 4 29.93 5.48 -5.21
N LEU A 5 29.33 6.69 -5.21
CA LEU A 5 27.87 6.86 -5.30
C LEU A 5 27.32 6.28 -6.62
N GLN A 6 28.10 6.32 -7.69
CA GLN A 6 27.71 5.72 -8.98
C GLN A 6 27.55 4.20 -8.87
N GLN A 7 28.45 3.52 -8.16
CA GLN A 7 28.34 2.08 -7.91
C GLN A 7 27.10 1.75 -7.08
N LEU A 8 26.79 2.53 -6.03
CA LEU A 8 25.60 2.36 -5.23
C LEU A 8 24.32 2.63 -6.05
N LYS A 9 24.35 3.62 -6.94
CA LYS A 9 23.25 3.90 -7.86
C LYS A 9 23.00 2.74 -8.83
N VAL A 10 24.06 2.18 -9.40
CA VAL A 10 23.98 0.98 -10.25
C VAL A 10 23.40 -0.21 -9.46
N PHE A 11 23.92 -0.49 -8.26
CA PHE A 11 23.43 -1.54 -7.39
C PHE A 11 21.93 -1.40 -7.08
N ALA A 12 21.50 -0.23 -6.60
CA ALA A 12 20.11 0.04 -6.25
C ALA A 12 19.18 -0.08 -7.47
N THR A 13 19.64 0.34 -8.65
CA THR A 13 18.86 0.21 -9.89
C THR A 13 18.75 -1.25 -10.32
N ILE A 14 19.81 -2.06 -10.22
CA ILE A 14 19.74 -3.50 -10.50
C ILE A 14 18.82 -4.20 -9.50
N ALA A 15 18.89 -3.84 -8.22
CA ALA A 15 18.01 -4.38 -7.17
C ALA A 15 16.52 -4.14 -7.50
N ARG A 16 16.20 -2.95 -8.01
CA ARG A 16 14.82 -2.57 -8.39
C ARG A 16 14.30 -3.32 -9.60
N TYR A 17 15.11 -3.50 -10.63
CA TYR A 17 14.66 -4.07 -11.91
C TYR A 17 14.91 -5.59 -12.04
N GLY A 18 15.77 -6.15 -11.21
CA GLY A 18 16.20 -7.56 -11.28
C GLY A 18 16.85 -7.95 -12.61
N ASN A 19 17.26 -6.98 -13.44
CA ASN A 19 17.77 -7.20 -14.78
C ASN A 19 18.78 -6.12 -15.20
N LEU A 20 19.97 -6.56 -15.67
CA LEU A 20 21.05 -5.65 -16.09
C LEU A 20 20.66 -4.77 -17.29
N GLY A 21 19.89 -5.29 -18.23
CA GLY A 21 19.49 -4.53 -19.42
C GLY A 21 18.50 -3.41 -19.07
N LEU A 22 17.50 -3.70 -18.23
CA LEU A 22 16.55 -2.70 -17.76
C LEU A 22 17.24 -1.62 -16.90
N ALA A 23 18.17 -2.03 -16.02
CA ALA A 23 18.96 -1.10 -15.23
C ALA A 23 19.86 -0.22 -16.10
N ALA A 24 20.44 -0.76 -17.17
CA ALA A 24 21.27 -0.02 -18.12
C ALA A 24 20.46 1.04 -18.85
N ASN A 25 19.27 0.70 -19.31
CA ASN A 25 18.36 1.65 -19.98
C ASN A 25 17.97 2.80 -19.02
N GLU A 26 17.60 2.48 -17.78
CA GLU A 26 17.25 3.49 -16.77
C GLU A 26 18.39 4.44 -16.46
N LEU A 27 19.63 3.92 -16.41
CA LEU A 27 20.82 4.70 -16.09
C LEU A 27 21.47 5.38 -17.31
N CYS A 28 20.91 5.20 -18.50
CA CYS A 28 21.51 5.66 -19.76
C CYS A 28 22.97 5.15 -19.93
N LEU A 29 23.24 3.89 -19.54
CA LEU A 29 24.55 3.24 -19.62
C LEU A 29 24.48 2.01 -20.52
N SER A 30 25.65 1.52 -20.98
CA SER A 30 25.72 0.22 -21.62
C SER A 30 25.56 -0.91 -20.59
N LYS A 31 24.97 -2.05 -21.01
CA LYS A 31 24.85 -3.26 -20.16
C LYS A 31 26.23 -3.72 -19.63
N GLY A 32 27.31 -3.57 -20.45
CA GLY A 32 28.67 -3.85 -20.04
C GLY A 32 29.15 -2.96 -18.90
N ALA A 33 28.89 -1.64 -18.98
CA ALA A 33 29.26 -0.68 -17.95
C ALA A 33 28.54 -0.95 -16.62
N VAL A 34 27.24 -1.28 -16.68
CA VAL A 34 26.45 -1.66 -15.51
C VAL A 34 26.98 -2.94 -14.87
N SER A 35 27.29 -3.96 -15.69
CA SER A 35 27.86 -5.22 -15.19
C SER A 35 29.24 -5.02 -14.56
N GLN A 36 30.12 -4.22 -15.19
CA GLN A 36 31.44 -3.91 -14.66
C GLN A 36 31.38 -3.12 -13.35
N SER A 37 30.46 -2.15 -13.27
CA SER A 37 30.26 -1.36 -12.05
C SER A 37 29.79 -2.23 -10.89
N LEU A 38 28.86 -3.18 -11.12
CA LEU A 38 28.43 -4.13 -10.11
C LEU A 38 29.59 -5.05 -9.68
N GLN A 39 30.32 -5.64 -10.62
CA GLN A 39 31.44 -6.52 -10.30
C GLN A 39 32.51 -5.80 -9.48
N GLU A 40 32.79 -4.55 -9.78
CA GLU A 40 33.76 -3.75 -9.04
C GLU A 40 33.28 -3.46 -7.62
N LEU A 41 31.97 -3.16 -7.44
CA LEU A 41 31.36 -3.01 -6.12
C LEU A 41 31.47 -4.29 -5.30
N GLU A 42 31.08 -5.45 -5.86
CA GLU A 42 31.16 -6.77 -5.21
C GLU A 42 32.62 -7.12 -4.87
N ARG A 43 33.56 -6.81 -5.76
CA ARG A 43 35.02 -7.00 -5.51
C ARG A 43 35.49 -6.14 -4.34
N GLN A 44 35.08 -4.87 -4.26
CA GLN A 44 35.49 -3.96 -3.18
C GLN A 44 34.90 -4.35 -1.83
N LEU A 45 33.70 -4.91 -1.84
CA LEU A 45 33.05 -5.43 -0.64
C LEU A 45 33.48 -6.88 -0.30
N SER A 46 34.22 -7.52 -1.21
CA SER A 46 34.66 -8.92 -1.10
C SER A 46 33.49 -9.90 -0.91
N THR A 47 32.32 -9.56 -1.45
CA THR A 47 31.12 -10.40 -1.37
C THR A 47 30.19 -10.18 -2.57
N PRO A 48 29.54 -11.22 -3.10
CA PRO A 48 28.49 -11.09 -4.07
C PRO A 48 27.25 -10.48 -3.40
N LEU A 49 26.49 -9.69 -4.16
CA LEU A 49 25.27 -9.01 -3.68
C LEU A 49 24.00 -9.57 -4.34
N PHE A 50 24.16 -10.37 -5.39
CA PHE A 50 23.06 -10.98 -6.12
C PHE A 50 23.27 -12.47 -6.38
N ASP A 51 22.17 -13.21 -6.29
CA ASP A 51 22.06 -14.56 -6.85
C ASP A 51 21.75 -14.47 -8.34
N ARG A 52 22.48 -15.25 -9.15
CA ARG A 52 22.32 -15.27 -10.62
C ARG A 52 21.35 -16.38 -11.03
N ILE A 53 20.06 -16.09 -10.99
CA ILE A 53 19.01 -16.98 -11.46
C ILE A 53 18.64 -16.55 -12.89
N HIS A 54 19.41 -17.07 -13.87
CA HIS A 54 19.27 -16.63 -15.28
C HIS A 54 17.81 -16.72 -15.78
N PRO A 55 17.27 -15.66 -16.42
CA PRO A 55 17.88 -14.39 -16.82
C PRO A 55 17.83 -13.27 -15.79
N ARG A 56 17.43 -13.54 -14.54
CA ARG A 56 17.20 -12.54 -13.47
C ARG A 56 18.36 -12.50 -12.48
N LEU A 57 18.50 -11.33 -11.86
CA LEU A 57 19.33 -11.10 -10.68
C LEU A 57 18.41 -10.88 -9.47
N GLN A 58 18.63 -11.62 -8.41
CA GLN A 58 17.89 -11.47 -7.16
C GLN A 58 18.86 -11.12 -6.04
N LEU A 59 18.51 -10.14 -5.19
CA LEU A 59 19.32 -9.80 -4.03
C LEU A 59 19.49 -11.03 -3.13
N ASN A 60 20.75 -11.34 -2.80
CA ASN A 60 21.07 -12.29 -1.73
C ASN A 60 20.98 -11.60 -0.35
N ASN A 61 21.38 -12.26 0.72
CA ASN A 61 21.33 -11.73 2.08
C ASN A 61 22.20 -10.48 2.24
N GLU A 62 23.39 -10.46 1.68
CA GLU A 62 24.34 -9.35 1.72
C GLU A 62 23.83 -8.16 0.92
N GLY A 63 23.21 -8.43 -0.23
CA GLY A 63 22.55 -7.39 -1.04
C GLY A 63 21.38 -6.74 -0.30
N ARG A 64 20.55 -7.53 0.40
CA ARG A 64 19.47 -7.02 1.25
C ARG A 64 19.99 -6.20 2.42
N LEU A 65 21.13 -6.56 2.98
CA LEU A 65 21.76 -5.80 4.05
C LEU A 65 22.30 -4.45 3.55
N LEU A 66 22.88 -4.43 2.33
CA LEU A 66 23.43 -3.20 1.73
C LEU A 66 22.33 -2.24 1.26
N GLN A 67 21.20 -2.76 0.79
CA GLN A 67 20.17 -1.98 0.11
C GLN A 67 19.67 -0.76 0.92
N PRO A 68 19.30 -0.86 2.21
CA PRO A 68 18.86 0.29 2.99
C PRO A 68 19.91 1.41 3.05
N ALA A 69 21.17 1.03 3.31
CA ALA A 69 22.27 1.97 3.41
C ALA A 69 22.59 2.67 2.08
N ALA A 70 22.52 1.92 0.97
CA ALA A 70 22.72 2.47 -0.37
C ALA A 70 21.60 3.47 -0.73
N GLU A 71 20.34 3.11 -0.48
CA GLU A 71 19.20 4.01 -0.72
C GLU A 71 19.26 5.27 0.15
N GLU A 72 19.64 5.16 1.42
CA GLU A 72 19.82 6.29 2.31
C GLU A 72 20.88 7.26 1.78
N LEU A 73 22.06 6.75 1.41
CA LEU A 73 23.15 7.58 0.91
C LEU A 73 22.77 8.30 -0.40
N LEU A 74 22.11 7.63 -1.32
CA LEU A 74 21.64 8.22 -2.57
C LEU A 74 20.58 9.30 -2.33
N THR A 75 19.67 9.08 -1.40
CA THR A 75 18.63 10.06 -1.06
C THR A 75 19.25 11.27 -0.36
N ARG A 76 20.20 11.08 0.57
CA ARG A 76 20.93 12.18 1.24
C ARG A 76 21.75 13.00 0.26
N MET A 77 22.36 12.35 -0.73
CA MET A 77 23.09 13.08 -1.79
C MET A 77 22.16 13.99 -2.58
N GLN A 78 20.97 13.51 -2.91
CA GLN A 78 19.96 14.30 -3.60
C GLN A 78 19.45 15.47 -2.73
N ASP A 79 19.27 15.24 -1.42
CA ASP A 79 18.95 16.33 -0.47
C ASP A 79 20.04 17.39 -0.45
N ILE A 80 21.33 17.00 -0.51
CA ILE A 80 22.47 17.94 -0.55
C ILE A 80 22.49 18.74 -1.87
N GLU A 81 22.28 18.08 -3.01
CA GLU A 81 22.21 18.75 -4.32
C GLU A 81 21.12 19.83 -4.35
N ASN A 82 20.04 19.60 -3.64
CA ASN A 82 18.90 20.51 -3.54
C ASN A 82 19.08 21.65 -2.53
N LEU A 83 19.99 21.53 -1.54
CA LEU A 83 20.20 22.55 -0.49
C LEU A 83 20.54 23.95 -1.04
N PHE A 84 21.19 24.01 -2.19
CA PHE A 84 21.71 25.25 -2.80
C PHE A 84 20.99 25.66 -4.08
N SER A 85 19.92 24.95 -4.45
CA SER A 85 19.09 25.30 -5.60
C SER A 85 17.99 26.27 -5.16
N PRO A 86 17.92 27.50 -5.73
CA PRO A 86 16.90 28.49 -5.36
C PRO A 86 15.45 28.00 -5.58
N ASP A 87 15.29 27.09 -6.55
CA ASP A 87 14.02 26.46 -6.93
C ASP A 87 13.98 24.98 -6.50
N ALA A 88 14.65 24.63 -5.39
CA ALA A 88 14.76 23.25 -4.93
C ALA A 88 13.36 22.66 -4.64
N GLU A 89 12.87 21.91 -5.60
CA GLU A 89 11.77 20.99 -5.33
C GLU A 89 12.25 19.94 -4.31
N PRO A 90 11.34 19.48 -3.41
CA PRO A 90 11.68 18.43 -2.45
C PRO A 90 12.35 17.24 -3.14
N SER A 91 13.46 16.78 -2.59
CA SER A 91 14.34 15.79 -3.21
C SER A 91 13.63 14.47 -3.49
N GLY A 92 13.57 14.11 -4.76
CA GLY A 92 13.08 12.82 -5.24
C GLY A 92 11.55 12.70 -5.29
N GLN A 93 11.07 12.00 -6.30
CA GLN A 93 9.66 11.66 -6.43
C GLN A 93 9.28 10.60 -5.37
N LEU A 94 8.38 10.93 -4.45
CA LEU A 94 7.88 10.02 -3.43
C LEU A 94 7.18 8.82 -4.10
N ARG A 95 7.58 7.59 -3.74
CA ARG A 95 6.96 6.34 -4.18
C ARG A 95 5.95 5.91 -3.11
N LEU A 96 4.69 6.15 -3.38
CA LEU A 96 3.58 5.97 -2.43
C LEU A 96 2.76 4.74 -2.79
N GLY A 97 2.55 3.84 -1.82
CA GLY A 97 1.59 2.76 -1.90
C GLY A 97 0.25 3.13 -1.27
N ALA A 98 -0.84 2.58 -1.77
CA ALA A 98 -2.13 2.67 -1.11
C ALA A 98 -2.95 1.39 -1.31
N SER A 99 -3.61 0.91 -0.25
CA SER A 99 -4.61 -0.15 -0.38
C SER A 99 -5.83 0.35 -1.16
N GLN A 100 -6.65 -0.56 -1.68
CA GLN A 100 -7.70 -0.17 -2.64
C GLN A 100 -8.74 0.80 -2.05
N THR A 101 -9.15 0.63 -0.80
CA THR A 101 -10.06 1.58 -0.16
C THR A 101 -9.43 2.96 -0.10
N ILE A 102 -8.21 3.04 0.41
CA ILE A 102 -7.52 4.32 0.59
C ILE A 102 -7.18 4.94 -0.77
N GLY A 103 -6.62 4.13 -1.68
CA GLY A 103 -6.17 4.59 -3.00
C GLY A 103 -7.29 5.14 -3.87
N ASN A 104 -8.49 4.56 -3.79
CA ASN A 104 -9.61 4.99 -4.63
C ASN A 104 -10.46 6.10 -3.98
N TYR A 105 -10.60 6.12 -2.65
CA TYR A 105 -11.59 6.96 -1.98
C TYR A 105 -11.01 8.06 -1.07
N LEU A 106 -9.76 7.94 -0.61
CA LEU A 106 -9.12 8.95 0.23
C LEU A 106 -7.94 9.63 -0.47
N LEU A 107 -7.08 8.85 -1.12
CA LEU A 107 -5.82 9.36 -1.66
C LEU A 107 -5.98 10.49 -2.69
N PRO A 108 -6.95 10.47 -3.63
CA PRO A 108 -7.12 11.57 -4.58
C PRO A 108 -7.33 12.92 -3.89
N THR A 109 -8.17 12.97 -2.85
CA THR A 109 -8.41 14.18 -2.06
C THR A 109 -7.18 14.60 -1.28
N LEU A 110 -6.46 13.64 -0.68
CA LEU A 110 -5.21 13.90 0.04
C LEU A 110 -4.15 14.51 -0.88
N LEU A 111 -3.98 13.95 -2.08
CA LEU A 111 -3.01 14.46 -3.06
C LEU A 111 -3.38 15.83 -3.60
N ALA A 112 -4.67 16.09 -3.82
CA ALA A 112 -5.14 17.41 -4.24
C ALA A 112 -4.81 18.48 -3.17
N SER A 113 -5.02 18.15 -1.88
CA SER A 113 -4.74 19.05 -0.76
C SER A 113 -3.25 19.20 -0.46
N SER A 114 -2.43 18.19 -0.69
CA SER A 114 -0.98 18.20 -0.43
C SER A 114 -0.12 18.69 -1.60
N LYS A 115 -0.75 19.08 -2.72
CA LYS A 115 -0.04 19.43 -3.96
C LYS A 115 1.05 20.50 -3.79
N GLN A 116 0.79 21.52 -2.95
CA GLN A 116 1.74 22.60 -2.69
C GLN A 116 2.90 22.16 -1.77
N GLU A 117 2.68 21.16 -0.93
CA GLU A 117 3.67 20.70 0.05
C GLU A 117 4.61 19.64 -0.51
N LEU A 118 4.15 18.87 -1.50
CA LEU A 118 4.93 17.75 -2.06
C LEU A 118 5.93 18.17 -3.16
N GLY A 119 5.74 19.34 -3.77
CA GLY A 119 6.53 19.78 -4.92
C GLY A 119 6.25 18.92 -6.15
N LEU A 120 6.87 17.76 -6.25
CA LEU A 120 6.60 16.80 -7.33
C LEU A 120 5.45 15.85 -6.97
N PRO A 121 4.55 15.52 -7.91
CA PRO A 121 3.51 14.54 -7.68
C PRO A 121 4.14 13.17 -7.37
N PRO A 122 3.65 12.46 -6.34
CA PRO A 122 4.17 11.14 -6.00
C PRO A 122 3.87 10.13 -7.10
N LYS A 123 4.73 9.12 -7.22
CA LYS A 123 4.42 7.92 -8.00
C LYS A 123 3.56 7.00 -7.15
N VAL A 124 2.30 6.85 -7.51
CA VAL A 124 1.33 6.06 -6.74
C VAL A 124 1.19 4.64 -7.29
N THR A 125 1.18 3.67 -6.39
CA THR A 125 0.85 2.26 -6.66
C THR A 125 -0.33 1.85 -5.78
N ILE A 126 -1.46 1.48 -6.39
CA ILE A 126 -2.64 0.94 -5.66
C ILE A 126 -2.62 -0.59 -5.78
N ASN A 127 -2.63 -1.27 -4.64
CA ASN A 127 -2.59 -2.73 -4.59
C ASN A 127 -3.24 -3.26 -3.29
N ASN A 128 -3.24 -4.59 -3.07
CA ASN A 128 -3.63 -5.14 -1.78
C ASN A 128 -2.52 -4.97 -0.72
N THR A 129 -2.90 -5.07 0.54
CA THR A 129 -2.00 -4.83 1.69
C THR A 129 -0.76 -5.72 1.65
N HIS A 130 -0.90 -7.00 1.32
CA HIS A 130 0.22 -7.94 1.27
C HIS A 130 1.28 -7.53 0.23
N LEU A 131 0.86 -7.18 -0.99
CA LEU A 131 1.77 -6.76 -2.05
C LEU A 131 2.44 -5.42 -1.73
N LEU A 132 1.72 -4.49 -1.08
CA LEU A 132 2.30 -3.23 -0.60
C LEU A 132 3.35 -3.47 0.49
N CYS A 133 3.09 -4.34 1.46
CA CYS A 133 4.06 -4.70 2.49
C CYS A 133 5.31 -5.34 1.87
N HIS A 134 5.16 -6.21 0.88
CA HIS A 134 6.27 -6.81 0.15
C HIS A 134 7.10 -5.74 -0.60
N ALA A 135 6.45 -4.81 -1.28
CA ALA A 135 7.11 -3.71 -1.99
C ALA A 135 7.87 -2.77 -1.03
N LEU A 136 7.31 -2.50 0.16
CA LEU A 136 8.00 -1.73 1.21
C LEU A 136 9.22 -2.47 1.76
N ALA A 137 9.10 -3.77 2.03
CA ALA A 137 10.20 -4.59 2.52
C ALA A 137 11.37 -4.66 1.53
N ASN A 138 11.10 -4.54 0.23
CA ASN A 138 12.09 -4.49 -0.84
C ASN A 138 12.49 -3.05 -1.25
N PHE A 139 12.13 -2.03 -0.48
CA PHE A 139 12.41 -0.61 -0.78
C PHE A 139 11.91 -0.13 -2.15
N GLU A 140 10.92 -0.81 -2.74
CA GLU A 140 10.28 -0.38 -3.98
C GLU A 140 9.32 0.80 -3.75
N LEU A 141 8.81 0.95 -2.52
CA LEU A 141 8.00 2.07 -2.04
C LEU A 141 8.70 2.79 -0.89
N ASP A 142 8.39 4.04 -0.70
CA ASP A 142 8.91 4.85 0.41
C ASP A 142 7.99 4.75 1.63
N MET A 143 6.69 4.75 1.41
CA MET A 143 5.66 4.46 2.40
C MET A 143 4.40 3.94 1.72
N ALA A 144 3.48 3.41 2.50
CA ALA A 144 2.14 3.07 2.05
C ALA A 144 1.08 3.44 3.10
N LEU A 145 -0.15 3.57 2.61
CA LEU A 145 -1.36 3.75 3.40
C LEU A 145 -2.14 2.44 3.27
N ILE A 146 -2.31 1.73 4.38
CA ILE A 146 -2.90 0.39 4.35
C ILE A 146 -4.13 0.26 5.25
N GLU A 147 -4.95 -0.71 4.90
CA GLU A 147 -6.02 -1.28 5.72
C GLU A 147 -5.61 -2.69 6.16
N GLY A 148 -6.07 -3.10 7.35
CA GLY A 148 -5.69 -4.39 7.92
C GLY A 148 -4.38 -4.33 8.71
N GLU A 149 -3.88 -5.49 9.08
CA GLU A 149 -2.71 -5.61 9.95
C GLU A 149 -1.40 -5.74 9.17
N ASN A 150 -0.34 -5.19 9.74
CA ASN A 150 1.01 -5.40 9.26
C ASN A 150 1.61 -6.64 9.94
N HIS A 151 1.90 -7.67 9.18
CA HIS A 151 2.55 -8.90 9.68
C HIS A 151 4.05 -8.96 9.35
N HIS A 152 4.60 -7.97 8.64
CA HIS A 152 6.02 -7.98 8.26
C HIS A 152 6.89 -7.38 9.38
N PRO A 153 7.89 -8.13 9.89
CA PRO A 153 8.68 -7.71 11.06
C PRO A 153 9.54 -6.47 10.81
N ASP A 154 9.86 -6.17 9.55
CA ASP A 154 10.72 -5.03 9.19
C ASP A 154 9.94 -3.75 8.86
N LEU A 155 8.62 -3.77 8.96
CA LEU A 155 7.79 -2.62 8.71
C LEU A 155 7.24 -2.04 10.01
N LEU A 156 7.19 -0.72 10.08
CA LEU A 156 6.54 0.04 11.16
C LEU A 156 5.20 0.54 10.66
N ALA A 157 4.15 0.28 11.42
CA ALA A 157 2.80 0.77 11.17
C ALA A 157 2.42 1.80 12.24
N GLU A 158 1.96 2.95 11.79
CA GLU A 158 1.43 4.03 12.64
C GLU A 158 -0.07 4.15 12.40
N PRO A 159 -0.92 4.03 13.44
CA PRO A 159 -2.36 4.29 13.31
C PRO A 159 -2.64 5.67 12.74
N TRP A 160 -3.59 5.76 11.79
CA TRP A 160 -3.89 7.01 11.11
C TRP A 160 -5.37 7.38 11.21
N LEU A 161 -6.24 6.82 10.38
CA LEU A 161 -7.67 7.10 10.38
C LEU A 161 -8.48 5.86 10.76
N GLN A 162 -9.70 6.10 11.21
CA GLN A 162 -10.65 5.03 11.46
C GLN A 162 -11.68 4.93 10.33
N ASP A 163 -12.01 3.71 9.96
CA ASP A 163 -13.07 3.35 9.03
C ASP A 163 -14.00 2.33 9.72
N GLU A 164 -15.11 2.04 9.12
CA GLU A 164 -16.05 1.02 9.57
C GLU A 164 -16.33 0.04 8.42
N MET A 165 -16.30 -1.23 8.71
CA MET A 165 -16.71 -2.26 7.76
C MET A 165 -18.20 -2.55 7.89
N LEU A 166 -18.88 -2.74 6.77
CA LEU A 166 -20.30 -3.02 6.68
C LEU A 166 -20.55 -4.30 5.91
N VAL A 167 -21.57 -5.05 6.31
CA VAL A 167 -22.15 -6.05 5.42
C VAL A 167 -23.15 -5.33 4.53
N VAL A 168 -22.92 -5.38 3.23
CA VAL A 168 -23.79 -4.75 2.22
C VAL A 168 -24.47 -5.79 1.36
N ALA A 169 -25.66 -5.43 0.92
CA ALA A 169 -26.53 -6.27 0.10
C ALA A 169 -27.12 -5.43 -1.05
N PRO A 170 -27.68 -6.06 -2.11
CA PRO A 170 -28.41 -5.35 -3.16
C PRO A 170 -29.70 -4.75 -2.62
N PRO A 171 -30.24 -3.70 -3.26
CA PRO A 171 -31.55 -3.14 -2.93
C PRO A 171 -32.63 -4.23 -2.97
N GLY A 172 -33.54 -4.18 -1.98
CA GLY A 172 -34.64 -5.17 -1.90
C GLY A 172 -34.25 -6.52 -1.30
N HIS A 173 -33.02 -6.68 -0.81
CA HIS A 173 -32.61 -7.89 -0.12
C HIS A 173 -33.51 -8.18 1.08
N GLN A 174 -33.94 -9.45 1.24
CA GLN A 174 -34.93 -9.87 2.25
C GLN A 174 -34.53 -9.56 3.70
N LEU A 175 -33.22 -9.52 3.99
CA LEU A 175 -32.71 -9.20 5.31
C LEU A 175 -32.67 -7.69 5.62
N ALA A 176 -32.83 -6.82 4.63
CA ALA A 176 -32.81 -5.36 4.82
C ALA A 176 -33.94 -4.83 5.72
N ASN A 177 -35.10 -5.47 5.66
CA ASN A 177 -36.29 -5.02 6.38
C ASN A 177 -36.30 -5.48 7.85
N LYS A 178 -35.24 -6.11 8.35
CA LYS A 178 -35.13 -6.48 9.76
C LYS A 178 -34.68 -5.28 10.59
N LYS A 179 -35.12 -5.20 11.84
CA LYS A 179 -34.69 -4.13 12.76
C LYS A 179 -33.24 -4.35 13.21
N GLU A 180 -32.87 -5.60 13.40
CA GLU A 180 -31.56 -6.02 13.89
C GLU A 180 -31.27 -7.45 13.44
N LEU A 181 -30.02 -7.72 13.06
CA LEU A 181 -29.55 -9.02 12.60
C LEU A 181 -28.33 -9.49 13.40
N SER A 182 -28.35 -10.75 13.81
CA SER A 182 -27.15 -11.44 14.25
C SER A 182 -26.37 -11.99 13.05
N LEU A 183 -25.05 -12.12 13.16
CA LEU A 183 -24.19 -12.68 12.11
C LEU A 183 -24.60 -14.09 11.69
N SER A 184 -25.07 -14.92 12.64
CA SER A 184 -25.54 -16.28 12.36
C SER A 184 -26.67 -16.35 11.33
N ARG A 185 -27.45 -15.27 11.17
CA ARG A 185 -28.53 -15.19 10.16
C ARG A 185 -28.00 -15.05 8.73
N LEU A 186 -26.72 -14.72 8.57
CA LEU A 186 -26.05 -14.60 7.27
C LEU A 186 -25.44 -15.94 6.79
N GLY A 187 -25.58 -17.01 7.55
CA GLY A 187 -24.95 -18.31 7.26
C GLY A 187 -25.43 -19.01 6.00
N GLY A 188 -26.54 -18.56 5.41
CA GLY A 188 -27.08 -19.12 4.15
C GLY A 188 -26.83 -18.23 2.93
N GLU A 189 -26.21 -17.06 3.12
CA GLU A 189 -25.99 -16.07 2.06
C GLU A 189 -24.77 -16.42 1.22
N THR A 190 -24.85 -16.04 -0.06
CA THR A 190 -23.70 -16.10 -0.97
C THR A 190 -22.81 -14.89 -0.75
N TRP A 191 -21.52 -15.11 -0.55
CA TRP A 191 -20.57 -14.04 -0.29
C TRP A 191 -19.75 -13.70 -1.52
N VAL A 192 -19.73 -12.43 -1.89
CA VAL A 192 -18.80 -11.85 -2.88
C VAL A 192 -17.68 -11.19 -2.12
N LEU A 193 -16.47 -11.69 -2.26
CA LEU A 193 -15.35 -11.29 -1.40
C LEU A 193 -14.13 -10.88 -2.24
N ARG A 194 -13.27 -10.12 -1.60
CA ARG A 194 -11.93 -9.83 -2.13
C ARG A 194 -11.04 -11.08 -2.06
N GLU A 195 -9.97 -11.04 -2.82
CA GLU A 195 -8.93 -12.06 -2.83
C GLU A 195 -8.28 -12.24 -1.44
N ALA A 196 -7.70 -13.43 -1.21
CA ALA A 196 -7.18 -13.85 0.09
C ALA A 196 -6.13 -12.91 0.72
N GLN A 197 -5.39 -12.16 -0.09
CA GLN A 197 -4.30 -11.26 0.35
C GLN A 197 -4.77 -9.82 0.61
N SER A 198 -6.07 -9.54 0.54
CA SER A 198 -6.60 -8.22 0.85
C SER A 198 -6.91 -8.06 2.33
N GLY A 199 -6.67 -6.88 2.90
CA GLY A 199 -7.00 -6.57 4.29
C GLY A 199 -8.50 -6.71 4.61
N SER A 200 -9.40 -6.43 3.64
CA SER A 200 -10.84 -6.64 3.81
C SER A 200 -11.20 -8.13 3.91
N ARG A 201 -10.52 -8.99 3.13
CA ARG A 201 -10.71 -10.45 3.22
C ARG A 201 -10.22 -10.99 4.56
N GLU A 202 -9.07 -10.52 5.02
CA GLU A 202 -8.53 -10.90 6.32
C GLU A 202 -9.50 -10.57 7.45
N GLN A 203 -10.05 -9.37 7.46
CA GLN A 203 -11.05 -8.96 8.45
C GLN A 203 -12.33 -9.79 8.37
N PHE A 204 -12.79 -10.16 7.17
CA PHE A 204 -13.92 -11.08 7.02
C PHE A 204 -13.62 -12.43 7.70
N ILE A 205 -12.44 -13.00 7.47
CA ILE A 205 -12.01 -14.27 8.06
C ILE A 205 -11.94 -14.17 9.59
N GLN A 206 -11.47 -13.04 10.11
CA GLN A 206 -11.32 -12.86 11.57
C GLN A 206 -12.63 -12.53 12.28
N GLN A 207 -13.51 -11.72 11.66
CA GLN A 207 -14.62 -11.10 12.38
C GLN A 207 -16.01 -11.63 11.98
N ILE A 208 -16.17 -12.16 10.78
CA ILE A 208 -17.45 -12.61 10.23
C ILE A 208 -17.52 -14.14 10.16
N GLN A 209 -16.54 -14.73 9.48
CA GLN A 209 -16.51 -16.16 9.18
C GLN A 209 -16.68 -17.06 10.43
N PRO A 210 -16.05 -16.79 11.59
CA PRO A 210 -16.17 -17.67 12.76
C PRO A 210 -17.59 -17.74 13.34
N GLU A 211 -18.43 -16.74 13.10
CA GLU A 211 -19.80 -16.66 13.58
C GLU A 211 -20.85 -17.19 12.58
N LEU A 212 -20.40 -17.57 11.38
CA LEU A 212 -21.29 -18.13 10.36
C LEU A 212 -21.44 -19.66 10.56
N PRO A 213 -22.65 -20.19 10.85
CA PRO A 213 -22.85 -21.62 11.04
C PRO A 213 -22.60 -22.45 9.78
N ARG A 214 -22.82 -21.85 8.64
CA ARG A 214 -22.46 -22.36 7.30
C ARG A 214 -22.07 -21.18 6.44
N TRP A 215 -20.95 -21.26 5.75
CA TRP A 215 -20.61 -20.27 4.75
C TRP A 215 -19.98 -20.97 3.55
N GLN A 216 -20.24 -20.43 2.37
CA GLN A 216 -19.61 -20.87 1.14
C GLN A 216 -19.05 -19.65 0.43
N PRO A 217 -17.80 -19.71 -0.08
CA PRO A 217 -17.30 -18.68 -0.97
C PRO A 217 -18.15 -18.74 -2.27
N GLY A 218 -18.80 -17.63 -2.58
CA GLY A 218 -19.56 -17.52 -3.83
C GLY A 218 -18.65 -17.03 -4.95
N LEU A 219 -18.24 -15.79 -4.88
CA LEU A 219 -17.43 -15.15 -5.90
C LEU A 219 -16.24 -14.43 -5.27
N GLU A 220 -15.04 -14.66 -5.82
CA GLU A 220 -13.82 -13.96 -5.42
C GLU A 220 -13.37 -13.02 -6.54
N LEU A 221 -13.14 -11.75 -6.19
CA LEU A 221 -12.73 -10.69 -7.11
C LEU A 221 -11.57 -9.90 -6.53
N ASN A 222 -10.64 -9.46 -7.36
CA ASN A 222 -9.41 -8.79 -6.93
C ASN A 222 -9.51 -7.25 -6.89
N THR A 223 -10.67 -6.68 -7.20
CA THR A 223 -10.91 -5.24 -7.08
C THR A 223 -12.16 -4.96 -6.26
N LEU A 224 -12.09 -3.93 -5.41
CA LEU A 224 -13.20 -3.51 -4.56
C LEU A 224 -14.40 -3.04 -5.40
N GLU A 225 -14.12 -2.37 -6.52
CA GLU A 225 -15.13 -1.91 -7.47
C GLU A 225 -15.93 -3.07 -8.07
N ALA A 226 -15.25 -4.14 -8.52
CA ALA A 226 -15.91 -5.32 -9.06
C ALA A 226 -16.75 -6.05 -8.00
N VAL A 227 -16.28 -6.11 -6.74
CA VAL A 227 -17.07 -6.65 -5.62
C VAL A 227 -18.36 -5.87 -5.42
N MET A 228 -18.30 -4.54 -5.37
CA MET A 228 -19.49 -3.70 -5.19
C MET A 228 -20.47 -3.83 -6.35
N LEU A 229 -19.97 -3.84 -7.59
CA LEU A 229 -20.81 -4.04 -8.78
C LEU A 229 -21.48 -5.43 -8.77
N ALA A 230 -20.78 -6.47 -8.36
CA ALA A 230 -21.34 -7.81 -8.24
C ALA A 230 -22.49 -7.86 -7.23
N VAL A 231 -22.32 -7.17 -6.06
CA VAL A 231 -23.39 -7.05 -5.06
C VAL A 231 -24.58 -6.25 -5.62
N GLU A 232 -24.35 -5.12 -6.29
CA GLU A 232 -25.42 -4.34 -6.95
C GLU A 232 -26.24 -5.19 -7.94
N LYS A 233 -25.59 -6.14 -8.61
CA LYS A 233 -26.24 -7.08 -9.57
C LYS A 233 -26.89 -8.29 -8.89
N GLY A 234 -26.90 -8.36 -7.57
CA GLY A 234 -27.56 -9.42 -6.82
C GLY A 234 -26.80 -10.76 -6.76
N LEU A 235 -25.48 -10.75 -7.04
CA LEU A 235 -24.66 -11.96 -6.99
C LEU A 235 -24.32 -12.44 -5.57
N GLY A 236 -24.74 -11.67 -4.54
CA GLY A 236 -24.56 -12.02 -3.14
C GLY A 236 -24.42 -10.77 -2.26
N ILE A 237 -23.96 -10.99 -1.04
CA ILE A 237 -23.64 -9.94 -0.07
C ILE A 237 -22.12 -9.80 0.08
N SER A 238 -21.64 -8.69 0.64
CA SER A 238 -20.20 -8.49 0.84
C SER A 238 -19.91 -7.74 2.14
N PHE A 239 -18.66 -7.89 2.61
CA PHE A 239 -18.12 -7.16 3.75
C PHE A 239 -17.11 -6.12 3.27
N ILE A 240 -17.51 -4.87 3.25
CA ILE A 240 -16.76 -3.77 2.63
C ILE A 240 -16.71 -2.51 3.52
N SER A 241 -15.78 -1.64 3.18
CA SER A 241 -15.59 -0.33 3.81
C SER A 241 -16.81 0.59 3.64
N ARG A 242 -17.20 1.26 4.72
CA ARG A 242 -18.19 2.32 4.67
C ARG A 242 -17.74 3.48 3.76
N LEU A 243 -16.45 3.84 3.82
CA LEU A 243 -15.87 4.88 2.96
C LEU A 243 -16.06 4.54 1.48
N ALA A 244 -15.82 3.28 1.11
CA ALA A 244 -15.97 2.84 -0.27
C ALA A 244 -17.44 2.70 -0.71
N ALA A 245 -18.32 2.35 0.21
CA ALA A 245 -19.75 2.15 -0.08
C ALA A 245 -20.57 3.45 -0.04
N SER A 246 -20.03 4.56 0.46
CA SER A 246 -20.77 5.78 0.82
C SER A 246 -21.71 6.27 -0.27
N ASP A 247 -21.21 6.48 -1.48
CA ASP A 247 -22.01 6.99 -2.60
C ASP A 247 -23.09 6.00 -3.02
N ARG A 248 -22.77 4.69 -3.03
CA ARG A 248 -23.73 3.65 -3.39
C ARG A 248 -24.82 3.46 -2.36
N LEU A 249 -24.50 3.67 -1.08
CA LEU A 249 -25.47 3.68 0.00
C LEU A 249 -26.39 4.90 -0.10
N ALA A 250 -25.81 6.09 -0.37
CA ALA A 250 -26.57 7.32 -0.55
C ALA A 250 -27.52 7.26 -1.76
N ASP A 251 -27.07 6.67 -2.87
CA ASP A 251 -27.84 6.47 -4.10
C ASP A 251 -28.85 5.31 -4.01
N GLY A 252 -28.82 4.52 -2.93
CA GLY A 252 -29.67 3.33 -2.77
C GLY A 252 -29.29 2.17 -3.70
N ARG A 253 -28.10 2.17 -4.31
CA ARG A 253 -27.59 1.08 -5.14
C ARG A 253 -27.08 -0.10 -4.31
N LEU A 254 -26.69 0.16 -3.07
CA LEU A 254 -26.39 -0.82 -2.04
C LEU A 254 -27.15 -0.45 -0.76
N ILE A 255 -27.38 -1.44 0.07
CA ILE A 255 -27.94 -1.24 1.41
C ILE A 255 -27.00 -1.88 2.45
N ALA A 256 -26.83 -1.23 3.58
CA ALA A 256 -26.13 -1.81 4.73
C ALA A 256 -27.11 -2.68 5.51
N LEU A 257 -26.76 -3.93 5.77
CA LEU A 257 -27.58 -4.80 6.62
C LEU A 257 -27.49 -4.35 8.10
N PRO A 258 -28.61 -4.30 8.83
CA PRO A 258 -28.67 -3.77 10.18
C PRO A 258 -28.13 -4.79 11.20
N LEU A 259 -26.82 -4.96 11.24
CA LEU A 259 -26.18 -5.85 12.20
C LEU A 259 -26.12 -5.24 13.60
N SER A 260 -26.29 -6.07 14.63
CA SER A 260 -26.19 -5.68 16.04
C SER A 260 -24.79 -5.28 16.49
N ARG A 261 -23.78 -5.59 15.66
CA ARG A 261 -22.36 -5.34 15.93
C ARG A 261 -21.78 -4.39 14.91
N ARG A 262 -20.91 -3.48 15.37
CA ARG A 262 -20.06 -2.63 14.53
C ARG A 262 -18.70 -3.28 14.30
N PHE A 263 -18.08 -2.96 13.17
CA PHE A 263 -16.79 -3.50 12.76
C PHE A 263 -15.82 -2.36 12.46
N PRO A 264 -15.25 -1.72 13.51
CA PRO A 264 -14.27 -0.66 13.32
C PRO A 264 -13.01 -1.23 12.67
N ARG A 265 -12.37 -0.42 11.83
CA ARG A 265 -11.15 -0.74 11.13
C ARG A 265 -10.15 0.40 11.24
N GLN A 266 -8.92 0.08 11.62
CA GLN A 266 -7.82 1.01 11.65
C GLN A 266 -7.17 1.10 10.26
N LEU A 267 -7.00 2.32 9.74
CA LEU A 267 -6.14 2.63 8.62
C LEU A 267 -4.79 3.10 9.15
N SER A 268 -3.71 2.70 8.51
CA SER A 268 -2.35 2.94 9.02
C SER A 268 -1.42 3.48 7.95
N LEU A 269 -0.50 4.33 8.36
CA LEU A 269 0.70 4.70 7.62
C LEU A 269 1.76 3.64 7.88
N ILE A 270 2.44 3.18 6.84
CA ILE A 270 3.42 2.11 6.98
C ILE A 270 4.67 2.39 6.15
N TRP A 271 5.84 2.10 6.71
CA TRP A 271 7.15 2.22 6.05
C TRP A 271 8.14 1.22 6.62
N HIS A 272 9.24 1.01 5.90
CA HIS A 272 10.31 0.13 6.38
C HIS A 272 11.05 0.78 7.56
N LYS A 273 11.34 0.03 8.64
CA LYS A 273 12.01 0.53 9.86
C LYS A 273 13.37 1.19 9.61
N GLN A 274 14.08 0.78 8.54
CA GLN A 274 15.36 1.34 8.13
C GLN A 274 15.24 2.39 7.01
N LYS A 275 14.01 2.80 6.66
CA LYS A 275 13.82 3.80 5.61
C LYS A 275 14.33 5.15 6.07
N TYR A 276 15.23 5.73 5.27
CA TYR A 276 15.58 7.13 5.45
C TYR A 276 14.38 8.02 5.09
N HIS A 277 14.00 8.88 6.02
CA HIS A 277 12.92 9.83 5.81
C HIS A 277 13.46 11.07 5.08
N SER A 278 13.36 11.08 3.75
CA SER A 278 13.64 12.26 2.93
C SER A 278 12.73 13.42 3.31
N THR A 279 13.06 14.60 2.84
CA THR A 279 12.23 15.81 3.08
C THR A 279 10.81 15.60 2.58
N SER A 280 10.62 15.07 1.37
CA SER A 280 9.29 14.78 0.80
C SER A 280 8.51 13.75 1.65
N LEU A 281 9.17 12.68 2.11
CA LEU A 281 8.53 11.67 2.96
C LEU A 281 8.11 12.27 4.31
N ARG A 282 8.97 13.06 4.97
CA ARG A 282 8.62 13.74 6.23
C ARG A 282 7.45 14.69 6.08
N HIS A 283 7.42 15.48 5.01
CA HIS A 283 6.31 16.39 4.73
C HIS A 283 5.00 15.63 4.53
N PHE A 284 5.01 14.56 3.74
CA PHE A 284 3.80 13.78 3.51
C PHE A 284 3.29 13.06 4.78
N ILE A 285 4.18 12.50 5.59
CA ILE A 285 3.80 11.91 6.90
C ILE A 285 3.19 12.99 7.80
N HIS A 286 3.82 14.17 7.89
CA HIS A 286 3.30 15.29 8.67
C HIS A 286 1.91 15.72 8.19
N PHE A 287 1.75 15.86 6.88
CA PHE A 287 0.46 16.17 6.25
C PHE A 287 -0.61 15.13 6.59
N CYS A 288 -0.31 13.83 6.47
CA CYS A 288 -1.25 12.77 6.83
C CYS A 288 -1.66 12.83 8.31
N ARG A 289 -0.72 13.12 9.22
CA ARG A 289 -1.00 13.28 10.65
C ARG A 289 -1.92 14.47 10.94
N ALA A 290 -1.76 15.56 10.22
CA ALA A 290 -2.62 16.74 10.37
C ALA A 290 -4.08 16.47 9.99
N GLN A 291 -4.34 15.52 9.06
CA GLN A 291 -5.69 15.14 8.68
C GLN A 291 -6.46 14.42 9.81
N VAL A 292 -5.77 13.74 10.73
CA VAL A 292 -6.41 13.08 11.89
C VAL A 292 -7.09 14.11 12.77
N ASN A 293 -6.40 15.21 13.07
CA ASN A 293 -6.92 16.27 13.93
C ASN A 293 -8.17 16.95 13.32
N ASN A 294 -8.19 17.10 11.99
CA ASN A 294 -9.34 17.68 11.28
C ASN A 294 -10.55 16.74 11.24
N ALA A 295 -10.32 15.42 11.17
CA ALA A 295 -11.38 14.42 11.14
C ALA A 295 -12.06 14.22 12.51
N GLU A 296 -11.33 14.41 13.61
CA GLU A 296 -11.89 14.36 14.97
C GLU A 296 -12.75 15.60 15.30
N VAL A 297 -12.39 16.77 14.78
CA VAL A 297 -13.15 18.03 14.96
C VAL A 297 -14.46 18.03 14.16
N SER A 298 -14.57 17.24 13.10
CA SER A 298 -15.72 17.21 12.17
C SER A 298 -16.75 16.12 12.51
N ARG A 299 -16.64 15.40 13.62
CA ARG A 299 -17.69 14.47 14.08
C ARG A 299 -18.81 15.26 14.75
N PRO A 300 -20.04 15.32 14.19
CA PRO A 300 -21.19 15.77 14.96
C PRO A 300 -21.47 14.74 16.05
N GLU A 301 -21.76 15.22 17.26
CA GLU A 301 -22.19 14.45 18.43
C GLU A 301 -23.43 13.58 18.15
#